data_9abc724f892b1a84582bf1151df6f15a
#
_entry.id   9abc724f892b1a84582bf1151df6f15a
#
_cell.length_a   1.000
_cell.length_b   1.000
_cell.length_c   1.000
_cell.angle_alpha   90.00
_cell.angle_beta   90.00
_cell.angle_gamma   90.00
#
_symmetry.space_group_name_H-M   'P 1'
#
loop_
_entity.id
_entity.type
_entity.pdbx_description
1 polymer ?
#
loop_
_entity_poly.entity_id
_entity_poly.type
_entity_poly.pdbx_seq_one_letter_code
_entity_poly.pdbx_strand_id
1 'polypeptide(L)'
;RKRVSSYFSKTFTTYKTHELVQRIKSIEFTIVNNEQDAFLLENSLIKNFQPVFNINLKDDKSYPYIVIKKEPFPRIFFTRRKINDGSQYLGPFTSLGKVRELLDFIKLNVPLRTCKLNLTPANIEKKKFKVCLEYHLGNCKGPCEGLQSIEDYEDGLEIVRSILKGNLAPVI
;
A
#
# COMPACT_ATOMS: atom_id res chain seq x y z
N ARG A 1 -6.99 -9.54 25.33
CA ARG A 1 -7.28 -10.08 26.69
C ARG A 1 -7.82 -11.52 26.65
N LYS A 2 -8.91 -11.83 25.94
CA LYS A 2 -9.53 -13.18 25.90
C LYS A 2 -8.56 -14.29 25.49
N ARG A 3 -7.71 -14.07 24.47
CA ARG A 3 -6.74 -15.06 23.99
C ARG A 3 -5.64 -15.36 25.00
N VAL A 4 -5.12 -14.36 25.72
CA VAL A 4 -4.11 -14.58 26.76
C VAL A 4 -4.72 -15.35 27.93
N SER A 5 -5.94 -15.01 28.36
CA SER A 5 -6.63 -15.74 29.44
C SER A 5 -6.85 -17.22 29.11
N SER A 6 -7.10 -17.56 27.82
CA SER A 6 -7.29 -18.95 27.39
C SER A 6 -6.02 -19.82 27.51
N TYR A 7 -4.83 -19.21 27.47
CA TYR A 7 -3.58 -19.95 27.67
C TYR A 7 -3.37 -20.41 29.12
N PHE A 8 -4.00 -19.74 30.08
CA PHE A 8 -3.89 -20.05 31.50
C PHE A 8 -5.14 -20.73 32.06
N SER A 9 -6.09 -21.16 31.21
CA SER A 9 -7.20 -22.01 31.60
C SER A 9 -6.71 -23.44 31.89
N LYS A 10 -7.37 -24.13 32.81
CA LYS A 10 -6.96 -25.50 33.28
C LYS A 10 -6.99 -26.59 32.19
N THR A 11 -7.60 -26.33 31.02
CA THR A 11 -7.73 -27.28 29.92
C THR A 11 -6.96 -26.77 28.70
N PHE A 12 -5.84 -27.42 28.39
CA PHE A 12 -5.10 -27.14 27.16
C PHE A 12 -5.73 -27.90 25.99
N THR A 13 -6.08 -27.19 24.93
CA THR A 13 -6.72 -27.77 23.74
C THR A 13 -5.74 -28.48 22.81
N THR A 14 -4.43 -28.14 22.90
CA THR A 14 -3.39 -28.77 22.04
C THR A 14 -2.06 -28.87 22.78
N TYR A 15 -1.25 -29.90 22.43
CA TYR A 15 0.13 -30.08 22.90
C TYR A 15 0.97 -28.81 22.68
N LYS A 16 0.81 -28.16 21.55
CA LYS A 16 1.52 -26.91 21.20
C LYS A 16 1.25 -25.78 22.19
N THR A 17 -0.01 -25.63 22.64
CA THR A 17 -0.38 -24.62 23.63
C THR A 17 0.24 -24.93 25.00
N HIS A 18 0.29 -26.18 25.38
CA HIS A 18 0.95 -26.62 26.62
C HIS A 18 2.45 -26.28 26.60
N GLU A 19 3.18 -26.64 25.52
CA GLU A 19 4.59 -26.30 25.34
C GLU A 19 4.84 -24.78 25.36
N LEU A 20 3.99 -23.99 24.70
CA LEU A 20 4.06 -22.52 24.72
C LEU A 20 3.98 -22.01 26.17
N VAL A 21 2.98 -22.44 26.94
CA VAL A 21 2.74 -21.95 28.30
C VAL A 21 3.90 -22.30 29.23
N GLN A 22 4.48 -23.48 29.11
CA GLN A 22 5.65 -23.88 29.92
C GLN A 22 6.89 -23.03 29.65
N ARG A 23 7.01 -22.43 28.47
CA ARG A 23 8.16 -21.61 28.08
C ARG A 23 7.99 -20.12 28.37
N ILE A 24 6.80 -19.66 28.78
CA ILE A 24 6.53 -18.27 29.13
C ILE A 24 7.32 -17.91 30.40
N LYS A 25 8.19 -16.91 30.30
CA LYS A 25 8.92 -16.34 31.44
C LYS A 25 8.37 -14.99 31.86
N SER A 26 7.93 -14.18 30.91
CA SER A 26 7.36 -12.85 31.14
C SER A 26 6.26 -12.55 30.13
N ILE A 27 5.40 -11.61 30.45
CA ILE A 27 4.36 -11.09 29.57
C ILE A 27 4.54 -9.57 29.49
N GLU A 28 4.71 -9.08 28.28
CA GLU A 28 4.74 -7.67 27.99
C GLU A 28 3.52 -7.28 27.15
N PHE A 29 3.08 -6.04 27.27
CA PHE A 29 1.98 -5.52 26.49
C PHE A 29 2.26 -4.09 26.01
N THR A 30 1.74 -3.76 24.83
CA THR A 30 1.79 -2.40 24.29
C THR A 30 0.35 -1.93 24.04
N ILE A 31 0.05 -0.70 24.47
CA ILE A 31 -1.24 -0.07 24.24
C ILE A 31 -1.14 0.70 22.91
N VAL A 32 -2.12 0.53 22.04
CA VAL A 32 -2.25 1.20 20.74
C VAL A 32 -3.64 1.83 20.62
N ASN A 33 -3.79 2.79 19.72
CA ASN A 33 -5.01 3.59 19.63
C ASN A 33 -6.19 2.83 19.02
N ASN A 34 -5.95 1.88 18.12
CA ASN A 34 -7.00 1.16 17.41
C ASN A 34 -6.55 -0.28 17.06
N GLU A 35 -7.50 -1.08 16.57
CA GLU A 35 -7.27 -2.48 16.19
C GLU A 35 -6.31 -2.62 15.00
N GLN A 36 -6.32 -1.67 14.07
CA GLN A 36 -5.42 -1.70 12.90
C GLN A 36 -3.96 -1.51 13.33
N ASP A 37 -3.69 -0.58 14.24
CA ASP A 37 -2.36 -0.37 14.81
C ASP A 37 -1.89 -1.59 15.59
N ALA A 38 -2.79 -2.23 16.37
CA ALA A 38 -2.49 -3.48 17.07
C ALA A 38 -2.07 -4.59 16.10
N PHE A 39 -2.79 -4.73 14.99
CA PHE A 39 -2.50 -5.74 13.99
C PHE A 39 -1.20 -5.48 13.23
N LEU A 40 -0.90 -4.23 12.91
CA LEU A 40 0.37 -3.82 12.28
C LEU A 40 1.56 -4.04 13.22
N LEU A 41 1.39 -3.70 14.50
CA LEU A 41 2.42 -3.92 15.52
C LEU A 41 2.68 -5.43 15.71
N GLU A 42 1.64 -6.25 15.85
CA GLU A 42 1.75 -7.72 15.95
C GLU A 42 2.54 -8.27 14.76
N ASN A 43 2.19 -7.87 13.54
CA ASN A 43 2.87 -8.33 12.33
C ASN A 43 4.36 -7.89 12.32
N SER A 44 4.66 -6.68 12.73
CA SER A 44 6.04 -6.18 12.83
C SER A 44 6.85 -6.98 13.84
N LEU A 45 6.29 -7.23 15.03
CA LEU A 45 6.95 -8.02 16.08
C LEU A 45 7.19 -9.46 15.64
N ILE A 46 6.20 -10.09 14.97
CA ILE A 46 6.36 -11.46 14.44
C ILE A 46 7.46 -11.52 13.38
N LYS A 47 7.54 -10.53 12.49
CA LYS A 47 8.59 -10.46 11.46
C LYS A 47 9.98 -10.23 12.05
N ASN A 48 10.08 -9.40 13.07
CA ASN A 48 11.36 -9.09 13.71
C ASN A 48 11.88 -10.25 14.57
N PHE A 49 10.98 -10.86 15.37
CA PHE A 49 11.39 -11.88 16.36
C PHE A 49 11.21 -13.31 15.87
N GLN A 50 10.50 -13.54 14.76
CA GLN A 50 10.23 -14.86 14.18
C GLN A 50 9.84 -15.94 15.21
N PRO A 51 8.85 -15.68 16.10
CA PRO A 51 8.56 -16.54 17.24
C PRO A 51 8.14 -17.95 16.80
N VAL A 52 8.70 -18.98 17.46
CA VAL A 52 8.55 -20.39 17.07
C VAL A 52 7.09 -20.86 17.07
N PHE A 53 6.29 -20.36 18.00
CA PHE A 53 4.89 -20.79 18.18
C PHE A 53 3.87 -20.06 17.30
N ASN A 54 4.27 -18.99 16.59
CA ASN A 54 3.41 -18.33 15.61
C ASN A 54 3.60 -18.99 14.24
N ILE A 55 2.57 -19.71 13.75
CA ILE A 55 2.55 -20.29 12.40
C ILE A 55 1.98 -19.26 11.40
N ASN A 56 0.87 -18.62 11.78
CA ASN A 56 0.25 -17.57 10.97
C ASN A 56 1.09 -16.30 11.02
N LEU A 57 1.16 -15.55 9.93
CA LEU A 57 1.95 -14.33 9.75
C LEU A 57 3.47 -14.52 9.61
N LYS A 58 4.00 -15.76 9.67
CA LYS A 58 5.36 -16.06 9.22
C LYS A 58 5.47 -16.08 7.69
N ASP A 59 4.36 -16.35 7.00
CA ASP A 59 4.29 -16.19 5.56
C ASP A 59 4.60 -14.74 5.19
N ASP A 60 5.37 -14.57 4.13
CA ASP A 60 5.89 -13.30 3.60
C ASP A 60 4.79 -12.40 2.98
N LYS A 61 3.55 -12.51 3.49
CA LYS A 61 2.42 -11.68 3.10
C LYS A 61 2.63 -10.27 3.63
N SER A 62 3.45 -9.53 2.90
CA SER A 62 3.64 -8.10 3.15
C SER A 62 2.34 -7.35 2.83
N TYR A 63 2.01 -6.38 3.69
CA TYR A 63 0.88 -5.49 3.43
C TYR A 63 1.11 -4.62 2.20
N PRO A 64 0.05 -4.29 1.45
CA PRO A 64 0.17 -3.41 0.30
C PRO A 64 0.49 -1.96 0.70
N TYR A 65 1.29 -1.32 -0.13
CA TYR A 65 1.56 0.11 -0.13
C TYR A 65 0.99 0.71 -1.42
N ILE A 66 0.48 1.94 -1.36
CA ILE A 66 0.24 2.76 -2.54
C ILE A 66 1.54 3.50 -2.84
N VAL A 67 1.95 3.48 -4.10
CA VAL A 67 3.20 4.08 -4.56
C VAL A 67 2.90 5.18 -5.55
N ILE A 68 3.46 6.38 -5.31
CA ILE A 68 3.63 7.41 -6.33
C ILE A 68 5.07 7.29 -6.81
N LYS A 69 5.25 6.78 -8.03
CA LYS A 69 6.56 6.43 -8.59
C LYS A 69 7.36 7.69 -8.91
N LYS A 70 8.64 7.70 -8.50
CA LYS A 70 9.57 8.77 -8.89
C LYS A 70 10.00 8.58 -10.34
N GLU A 71 9.30 9.22 -11.26
CA GLU A 71 9.56 9.21 -12.70
C GLU A 71 8.89 10.42 -13.36
N PRO A 72 9.27 10.83 -14.57
CA PRO A 72 8.50 11.81 -15.34
C PRO A 72 7.07 11.31 -15.53
N PHE A 73 6.08 12.16 -15.23
CA PHE A 73 4.68 11.77 -15.19
C PHE A 73 4.44 10.57 -14.24
N PRO A 74 4.54 10.75 -12.92
CA PRO A 74 4.49 9.69 -11.92
C PRO A 74 3.27 8.78 -12.03
N ARG A 75 3.47 7.46 -12.06
CA ARG A 75 2.37 6.49 -11.97
C ARG A 75 1.99 6.23 -10.53
N ILE A 76 0.71 5.87 -10.35
CA ILE A 76 0.18 5.46 -9.05
C ILE A 76 -0.28 4.01 -9.16
N PHE A 77 0.17 3.17 -8.23
CA PHE A 77 -0.17 1.75 -8.19
C PHE A 77 0.07 1.19 -6.79
N PHE A 78 -0.40 -0.02 -6.52
CA PHE A 78 -0.06 -0.70 -5.28
C PHE A 78 1.08 -1.70 -5.46
N THR A 79 1.87 -1.89 -4.40
CA THR A 79 2.91 -2.92 -4.31
C THR A 79 3.00 -3.47 -2.91
N ARG A 80 3.49 -4.70 -2.77
CA ARG A 80 3.83 -5.28 -1.46
C ARG A 80 5.32 -5.15 -1.13
N ARG A 81 6.14 -4.75 -2.10
CA ARG A 81 7.59 -4.57 -1.91
C ARG A 81 7.90 -3.08 -1.85
N LYS A 82 8.52 -2.65 -0.75
CA LYS A 82 9.07 -1.30 -0.65
C LYS A 82 10.50 -1.32 -1.18
N ILE A 83 10.80 -0.44 -2.14
CA ILE A 83 12.12 -0.30 -2.76
C ILE A 83 12.63 1.11 -2.44
N ASN A 84 13.92 1.22 -2.10
CA ASN A 84 14.53 2.53 -1.87
C ASN A 84 14.97 3.17 -3.19
N ASP A 85 14.00 3.62 -3.99
CA ASP A 85 14.19 4.23 -5.32
C ASP A 85 13.78 5.70 -5.35
N GLY A 86 13.53 6.30 -4.18
CA GLY A 86 13.06 7.67 -4.03
C GLY A 86 11.58 7.87 -4.37
N SER A 87 10.82 6.81 -4.68
CA SER A 87 9.36 6.87 -4.83
C SER A 87 8.68 7.07 -3.46
N GLN A 88 7.51 7.70 -3.47
CA GLN A 88 6.71 7.89 -2.28
C GLN A 88 5.85 6.64 -2.02
N TYR A 89 5.96 6.07 -0.82
CA TYR A 89 5.20 4.90 -0.37
C TYR A 89 4.27 5.30 0.76
N LEU A 90 2.97 5.09 0.56
CA LEU A 90 1.92 5.34 1.57
C LEU A 90 1.38 4.00 2.09
N GLY A 91 1.16 3.91 3.37
CA GLY A 91 0.75 2.70 4.06
C GLY A 91 1.77 2.27 5.10
N PRO A 92 1.75 1.02 5.58
CA PRO A 92 1.07 -0.15 5.00
C PRO A 92 -0.45 -0.14 5.23
N PHE A 93 -1.21 -0.72 4.30
CA PHE A 93 -2.65 -0.88 4.39
C PHE A 93 -3.01 -2.31 4.79
N THR A 94 -3.99 -2.49 5.63
CA THR A 94 -4.41 -3.81 6.13
C THR A 94 -5.28 -4.59 5.13
N SER A 95 -5.94 -3.91 4.19
CA SER A 95 -6.85 -4.50 3.22
C SER A 95 -6.47 -4.16 1.79
N LEU A 96 -6.15 -5.18 0.99
CA LEU A 96 -5.91 -5.02 -0.45
C LEU A 96 -7.18 -4.61 -1.21
N GLY A 97 -8.36 -5.07 -0.77
CA GLY A 97 -9.64 -4.68 -1.37
C GLY A 97 -9.84 -3.16 -1.30
N LYS A 98 -9.72 -2.59 -0.11
CA LYS A 98 -9.83 -1.12 0.08
C LYS A 98 -8.80 -0.33 -0.71
N VAL A 99 -7.58 -0.86 -0.85
CA VAL A 99 -6.53 -0.22 -1.68
C VAL A 99 -6.91 -0.19 -3.15
N ARG A 100 -7.50 -1.28 -3.67
CA ARG A 100 -7.98 -1.34 -5.06
C ARG A 100 -9.14 -0.38 -5.29
N GLU A 101 -10.16 -0.40 -4.44
CA GLU A 101 -11.30 0.52 -4.49
C GLU A 101 -10.85 1.99 -4.50
N LEU A 102 -9.86 2.34 -3.67
CA LEU A 102 -9.30 3.69 -3.63
C LEU A 102 -8.55 4.04 -4.92
N LEU A 103 -7.77 3.12 -5.48
CA LEU A 103 -7.07 3.34 -6.75
C LEU A 103 -8.03 3.43 -7.93
N ASP A 104 -9.11 2.65 -7.94
CA ASP A 104 -10.16 2.71 -8.95
C ASP A 104 -10.91 4.05 -8.86
N PHE A 105 -11.22 4.51 -7.64
CA PHE A 105 -11.80 5.83 -7.41
C PHE A 105 -10.89 6.96 -7.94
N ILE A 106 -9.58 6.89 -7.64
CA ILE A 106 -8.60 7.86 -8.15
C ILE A 106 -8.58 7.84 -9.69
N LYS A 107 -8.53 6.67 -10.31
CA LYS A 107 -8.50 6.52 -11.77
C LYS A 107 -9.73 7.10 -12.45
N LEU A 108 -10.91 6.98 -11.84
CA LEU A 108 -12.17 7.51 -12.38
C LEU A 108 -12.25 9.04 -12.31
N ASN A 109 -11.61 9.66 -11.33
CA ASN A 109 -11.74 11.09 -11.06
C ASN A 109 -10.53 11.90 -11.51
N VAL A 110 -9.36 11.29 -11.63
CA VAL A 110 -8.11 11.97 -12.00
C VAL A 110 -7.44 11.22 -13.16
N PRO A 111 -7.42 11.79 -14.38
CA PRO A 111 -6.92 11.13 -15.57
C PRO A 111 -5.38 11.08 -15.62
N LEU A 112 -4.80 10.16 -14.86
CA LEU A 112 -3.36 9.92 -14.81
C LEU A 112 -2.98 8.66 -15.59
N ARG A 113 -1.75 8.64 -16.12
CA ARG A 113 -1.26 7.49 -16.87
C ARG A 113 -1.10 6.23 -15.99
N THR A 114 -1.39 5.08 -16.59
CA THR A 114 -1.15 3.75 -16.00
C THR A 114 -0.05 2.97 -16.72
N CYS A 115 0.30 3.38 -17.94
CA CYS A 115 1.28 2.72 -18.80
C CYS A 115 2.70 2.75 -18.22
N LYS A 116 3.52 1.74 -18.56
CA LYS A 116 4.90 1.60 -18.10
C LYS A 116 5.93 2.22 -19.06
N LEU A 117 5.49 3.07 -19.98
CA LEU A 117 6.38 3.73 -20.94
C LEU A 117 7.37 4.66 -20.23
N ASN A 118 8.59 4.72 -20.72
CA ASN A 118 9.61 5.64 -20.20
C ASN A 118 9.44 7.02 -20.86
N LEU A 119 8.66 7.89 -20.21
CA LEU A 119 8.28 9.22 -20.71
C LEU A 119 9.34 10.29 -20.37
N THR A 120 10.58 10.08 -20.80
CA THR A 120 11.57 11.15 -20.72
C THR A 120 11.27 12.25 -21.76
N PRO A 121 11.64 13.53 -21.50
CA PRO A 121 11.45 14.60 -22.46
C PRO A 121 11.97 14.24 -23.86
N ALA A 122 13.16 13.65 -23.94
CA ALA A 122 13.76 13.21 -25.20
C ALA A 122 12.94 12.14 -25.96
N ASN A 123 12.26 11.23 -25.25
CA ASN A 123 11.40 10.21 -25.88
C ASN A 123 10.09 10.81 -26.40
N ILE A 124 9.57 11.82 -25.70
CA ILE A 124 8.35 12.55 -26.08
C ILE A 124 8.63 13.41 -27.32
N GLU A 125 9.71 14.20 -27.31
CA GLU A 125 10.16 15.03 -28.45
C GLU A 125 10.37 14.20 -29.72
N LYS A 126 10.99 13.02 -29.59
CA LYS A 126 11.17 12.07 -30.69
C LYS A 126 9.87 11.37 -31.15
N LYS A 127 8.74 11.70 -30.55
CA LYS A 127 7.42 11.05 -30.82
C LYS A 127 7.49 9.54 -30.82
N LYS A 128 8.25 8.98 -29.87
CA LYS A 128 8.53 7.54 -29.77
C LYS A 128 7.29 6.70 -29.46
N PHE A 129 6.29 7.30 -28.83
CA PHE A 129 5.08 6.62 -28.36
C PHE A 129 3.85 7.26 -28.99
N LYS A 130 2.78 6.44 -29.09
CA LYS A 130 1.44 6.86 -29.50
C LYS A 130 0.49 6.76 -28.33
N VAL A 131 -0.59 7.56 -28.35
CA VAL A 131 -1.67 7.45 -27.39
C VAL A 131 -2.32 6.07 -27.47
N CYS A 132 -2.77 5.57 -26.33
CA CYS A 132 -3.36 4.24 -26.19
C CYS A 132 -4.85 4.34 -25.88
N LEU A 133 -5.51 3.18 -25.72
CA LEU A 133 -6.94 3.11 -25.38
C LEU A 133 -7.32 3.96 -24.16
N GLU A 134 -6.48 4.03 -23.13
CA GLU A 134 -6.75 4.83 -21.92
C GLU A 134 -6.92 6.32 -22.23
N TYR A 135 -6.23 6.85 -23.23
CA TYR A 135 -6.44 8.21 -23.72
C TYR A 135 -7.81 8.40 -24.36
N HIS A 136 -8.20 7.47 -25.25
CA HIS A 136 -9.50 7.54 -25.94
C HIS A 136 -10.69 7.33 -24.99
N LEU A 137 -10.47 6.62 -23.88
CA LEU A 137 -11.46 6.45 -22.80
C LEU A 137 -11.50 7.62 -21.80
N GLY A 138 -10.64 8.65 -21.97
CA GLY A 138 -10.56 9.79 -21.05
C GLY A 138 -9.84 9.50 -19.73
N ASN A 139 -9.29 8.31 -19.55
CA ASN A 139 -8.57 7.92 -18.33
C ASN A 139 -7.14 8.46 -18.26
N CYS A 140 -6.64 9.07 -19.34
CA CYS A 140 -5.30 9.64 -19.47
C CYS A 140 -5.31 10.78 -20.48
N LYS A 141 -4.60 11.86 -20.19
CA LYS A 141 -4.51 13.03 -21.09
C LYS A 141 -3.40 12.95 -22.15
N GLY A 142 -2.74 11.80 -22.32
CA GLY A 142 -1.77 11.56 -23.40
C GLY A 142 -0.39 12.22 -23.23
N PRO A 143 0.24 12.20 -22.04
CA PRO A 143 1.57 12.76 -21.86
C PRO A 143 2.65 12.08 -22.71
N CYS A 144 2.38 10.86 -23.21
CA CYS A 144 3.31 10.11 -24.05
C CYS A 144 3.53 10.72 -25.44
N GLU A 145 2.57 11.49 -25.96
CA GLU A 145 2.66 12.28 -27.20
C GLU A 145 2.84 13.78 -26.94
N GLY A 146 3.04 14.20 -25.68
CA GLY A 146 3.17 15.61 -25.33
C GLY A 146 1.84 16.38 -25.32
N LEU A 147 0.70 15.66 -25.27
CA LEU A 147 -0.64 16.27 -25.23
C LEU A 147 -1.02 16.81 -23.86
N GLN A 148 -0.23 16.48 -22.84
CA GLN A 148 -0.37 16.97 -21.48
C GLN A 148 0.96 17.54 -20.99
N SER A 149 0.94 18.74 -20.43
CA SER A 149 2.12 19.37 -19.82
C SER A 149 2.49 18.72 -18.50
N ILE A 150 3.69 18.98 -18.00
CA ILE A 150 4.12 18.50 -16.67
C ILE A 150 3.33 19.20 -15.59
N GLU A 151 3.04 20.50 -15.75
CA GLU A 151 2.29 21.30 -14.80
C GLU A 151 0.85 20.78 -14.65
N ASP A 152 0.11 20.57 -15.78
CA ASP A 152 -1.25 20.00 -15.73
C ASP A 152 -1.26 18.58 -15.13
N TYR A 153 -0.19 17.81 -15.34
CA TYR A 153 -0.06 16.49 -14.72
C TYR A 153 0.16 16.59 -13.20
N GLU A 154 1.00 17.54 -12.76
CA GLU A 154 1.29 17.75 -11.33
C GLU A 154 0.05 18.23 -10.56
N ASP A 155 -0.78 19.09 -11.18
CA ASP A 155 -2.09 19.48 -10.59
C ASP A 155 -2.96 18.23 -10.31
N GLY A 156 -3.01 17.29 -11.24
CA GLY A 156 -3.69 16.01 -11.01
C GLY A 156 -3.07 15.20 -9.87
N LEU A 157 -1.75 15.20 -9.74
CA LEU A 157 -1.07 14.52 -8.64
C LEU A 157 -1.34 15.17 -7.28
N GLU A 158 -1.48 16.50 -7.21
CA GLU A 158 -1.86 17.20 -5.97
C GLU A 158 -3.27 16.79 -5.52
N ILE A 159 -4.22 16.66 -6.45
CA ILE A 159 -5.55 16.13 -6.15
C ILE A 159 -5.43 14.71 -5.55
N VAL A 160 -4.63 13.84 -6.16
CA VAL A 160 -4.43 12.48 -5.64
C VAL A 160 -3.79 12.50 -4.25
N ARG A 161 -2.76 13.32 -4.03
CA ARG A 161 -2.14 13.47 -2.70
C ARG A 161 -3.16 13.93 -1.64
N SER A 162 -4.08 14.81 -2.02
CA SER A 162 -5.18 15.27 -1.17
C SER A 162 -6.14 14.14 -0.81
N ILE A 163 -6.59 13.36 -1.81
CA ILE A 163 -7.43 12.17 -1.61
C ILE A 163 -6.77 11.18 -0.67
N LEU A 164 -5.48 10.88 -0.88
CA LEU A 164 -4.71 9.94 -0.07
C LEU A 164 -4.50 10.39 1.37
N LYS A 165 -4.61 11.70 1.64
CA LYS A 165 -4.64 12.29 2.99
C LYS A 165 -6.04 12.31 3.61
N GLY A 166 -7.05 11.84 2.89
CA GLY A 166 -8.45 11.82 3.34
C GLY A 166 -9.23 13.11 3.06
N ASN A 167 -8.69 14.04 2.27
CA ASN A 167 -9.37 15.25 1.85
C ASN A 167 -9.98 15.07 0.46
N LEU A 168 -11.30 14.98 0.38
CA LEU A 168 -12.06 14.78 -0.87
C LEU A 168 -12.57 16.09 -1.48
N ALA A 169 -12.39 17.24 -0.83
CA ALA A 169 -12.88 18.53 -1.31
C ALA A 169 -12.49 18.88 -2.76
N PRO A 170 -11.29 18.52 -3.27
CA PRO A 170 -10.90 18.80 -4.65
C PRO A 170 -11.65 17.97 -5.71
N VAL A 171 -12.43 16.96 -5.32
CA VAL A 171 -13.09 15.99 -6.22
C VAL A 171 -14.61 16.18 -6.22
N ILE A 172 -15.16 16.90 -5.25
CA ILE A 172 -16.56 17.23 -5.10
C ILE A 172 -16.81 18.64 -5.65
#